data_a4699f17f298e432770eef35ea33f971
#
_entry.id   a4699f17f298e432770eef35ea33f971
#
_cell.length_a   1.000
_cell.length_b   1.000
_cell.length_c   1.000
_cell.angle_alpha   90.00
_cell.angle_beta   90.00
_cell.angle_gamma   90.00
#
_symmetry.space_group_name_H-M   'P 1'
#
loop_
_entity.id
_entity.type
_entity.pdbx_description
1 polymer ?
#
loop_
_entity_poly.entity_id
_entity_poly.type
_entity_poly.pdbx_seq_one_letter_code
_entity_poly.pdbx_strand_id
1 'polypeptide(L)'
;MSRGLGDVYKRQVTEDGPVRMADFYDGETYDATISLDKAAWRNAVQERLRVKPKLMADYGADVKEHETFTPVSCKKLGNALIYDFGQNFAGVVRLTVTGKRGQKITIRHSEVLNPDGTLNTAFLRTAKATATYICKEGRQTWSPRLTYMGFRYISVEGVREEDVQVTGVMLYSDIQQTGSFRCSNEMLNRLQENIVRSAKSNFMDIPTDCPQRDERMGWTGDIAVFAPTAVFNFDMNRFLDKWLLDVRAEQLPTGGLPNTVPVQGYGFPATMPKMAVAWWGDACVLVPWAQYMAQGDVGVLRRMYPTMKKYVNACRFWCGFGFGKHRYLWEMPGILGFGDWVAPDVPQMSQWQGRIKWTGTASLCNTSALLAKIADILGETQDAKHYRALSEKTADAYCSLLTDGNGKLMEEFQTAYVLPIYLNMFPTQQIREKAAANLAALAKRNDWCIGTGFPGTPYILFALCDNGQVDAAYHMLLNTKCPSWLYEVKAGATTIWERWDGLDENGVCPIGDDGTDKMISYNHYASGAVGDFLYRRVAGIEPTEAGYKTFRVKPILGGGLTSAFAKVRTPYGDASVQWETAADTFTVTVCVPVGTRCELTLPNGTSQIL
;
A
#
# COMPACT_ATOMS: atom_id res chain seq x y z
N MET A 1 1.98 3.28 40.71
CA MET A 1 3.18 2.40 40.75
C MET A 1 3.22 1.71 42.08
N SER A 2 3.10 0.40 42.07
CA SER A 2 3.19 -0.41 43.30
C SER A 2 4.62 -0.36 43.85
N ARG A 3 4.79 0.11 45.07
CA ARG A 3 6.09 0.16 45.76
C ARG A 3 6.32 -1.11 46.61
N GLY A 4 5.81 -2.25 46.20
CA GLY A 4 5.94 -3.52 46.95
C GLY A 4 7.17 -4.34 46.52
N LEU A 5 7.54 -5.33 47.34
CA LEU A 5 8.64 -6.29 47.07
C LEU A 5 8.56 -6.94 45.67
N GLY A 6 7.38 -7.09 45.09
CA GLY A 6 7.18 -7.60 43.75
C GLY A 6 7.81 -6.72 42.63
N ASP A 7 8.06 -5.45 42.88
CA ASP A 7 8.67 -4.53 41.92
C ASP A 7 10.20 -4.74 41.80
N VAL A 8 10.86 -5.24 42.86
CA VAL A 8 12.30 -5.53 42.87
C VAL A 8 12.61 -6.75 41.99
N TYR A 9 11.77 -7.76 41.98
CA TYR A 9 11.95 -8.95 41.14
C TYR A 9 11.66 -8.71 39.65
N LYS A 10 10.87 -7.70 39.34
CA LYS A 10 10.58 -7.31 37.94
C LYS A 10 11.69 -6.49 37.29
N ARG A 11 12.71 -6.09 38.03
CA ARG A 11 13.84 -5.29 37.58
C ARG A 11 15.16 -6.06 37.56
N GLN A 12 15.08 -7.36 37.43
CA GLN A 12 16.25 -8.21 37.25
C GLN A 12 16.48 -8.53 35.78
N VAL A 13 17.74 -8.68 35.40
CA VAL A 13 18.20 -8.99 34.04
C VAL A 13 19.18 -10.15 34.06
N THR A 14 19.22 -10.91 32.98
CA THR A 14 20.26 -11.91 32.70
C THR A 14 20.79 -11.71 31.29
N GLU A 15 22.06 -12.04 31.07
CA GLU A 15 22.69 -11.97 29.77
C GLU A 15 22.56 -13.28 28.98
N ASP A 16 22.27 -14.39 29.68
CA ASP A 16 22.19 -15.72 29.12
C ASP A 16 20.73 -16.20 29.01
N GLY A 17 20.14 -15.99 27.82
CA GLY A 17 18.81 -16.46 27.47
C GLY A 17 18.82 -17.40 26.28
N PRO A 18 17.69 -18.08 26.02
CA PRO A 18 17.55 -19.01 24.88
C PRO A 18 17.56 -18.31 23.53
N VAL A 19 17.21 -17.02 23.45
CA VAL A 19 17.35 -16.21 22.22
C VAL A 19 18.82 -15.81 22.07
N ARG A 20 19.51 -16.42 21.13
CA ARG A 20 20.95 -16.23 20.89
C ARG A 20 21.24 -15.16 19.84
N MET A 21 20.30 -14.91 18.97
CA MET A 21 20.32 -13.85 17.98
C MET A 21 18.86 -13.49 17.64
N ALA A 22 18.59 -12.21 17.50
CA ALA A 22 17.37 -11.71 16.91
C ALA A 22 17.69 -10.45 16.10
N ASP A 23 17.32 -10.47 14.85
CA ASP A 23 17.41 -9.36 13.91
C ASP A 23 16.15 -9.33 13.06
N PHE A 24 15.66 -8.13 12.79
CA PHE A 24 14.37 -7.96 12.13
C PHE A 24 14.37 -8.50 10.69
N TYR A 25 15.51 -8.43 10.00
CA TYR A 25 15.70 -8.89 8.63
C TYR A 25 16.37 -10.27 8.54
N ASP A 26 17.37 -10.51 9.41
CA ASP A 26 18.14 -11.74 9.37
C ASP A 26 17.39 -12.91 10.01
N GLY A 27 16.59 -12.64 11.06
CA GLY A 27 15.76 -13.65 11.70
C GLY A 27 16.04 -13.87 13.18
N GLU A 28 15.81 -15.09 13.67
CA GLU A 28 15.96 -15.44 15.07
C GLU A 28 16.67 -16.79 15.23
N THR A 29 17.63 -16.84 16.16
CA THR A 29 18.24 -18.09 16.63
C THR A 29 17.83 -18.35 18.06
N TYR A 30 17.16 -19.48 18.29
CA TYR A 30 16.69 -19.90 19.60
C TYR A 30 17.31 -21.23 20.01
N ASP A 31 17.92 -21.28 21.20
CA ASP A 31 18.50 -22.50 21.78
C ASP A 31 17.64 -23.02 22.93
N ALA A 32 16.84 -24.05 22.66
CA ALA A 32 15.96 -24.66 23.66
C ALA A 32 16.70 -25.52 24.70
N THR A 33 18.00 -25.73 24.53
CA THR A 33 18.82 -26.44 25.53
C THR A 33 19.20 -25.58 26.71
N ILE A 34 19.03 -24.24 26.57
CA ILE A 34 19.36 -23.26 27.60
C ILE A 34 18.16 -23.09 28.52
N SER A 35 18.37 -23.30 29.81
CA SER A 35 17.43 -22.96 30.87
C SER A 35 17.91 -21.68 31.59
N LEU A 36 16.98 -20.77 31.90
CA LEU A 36 17.29 -19.57 32.64
C LEU A 36 17.63 -19.96 34.11
N ASP A 37 18.89 -19.76 34.46
CA ASP A 37 19.30 -19.91 35.88
C ASP A 37 18.95 -18.60 36.62
N LYS A 38 18.02 -18.71 37.58
CA LYS A 38 17.63 -17.55 38.40
C LYS A 38 18.77 -17.02 39.29
N ALA A 39 19.77 -17.85 39.59
CA ALA A 39 20.94 -17.42 40.35
C ALA A 39 21.85 -16.44 39.57
N ALA A 40 21.79 -16.48 38.23
CA ALA A 40 22.53 -15.57 37.37
C ALA A 40 21.84 -14.20 37.20
N TRP A 41 20.64 -14.03 37.72
CA TRP A 41 19.91 -12.76 37.58
C TRP A 41 20.47 -11.69 38.51
N ARG A 42 20.69 -10.51 37.99
CA ARG A 42 21.15 -9.32 38.72
C ARG A 42 20.15 -8.18 38.61
N ASN A 43 20.23 -7.25 39.56
CA ASN A 43 19.36 -6.08 39.51
C ASN A 43 19.65 -5.21 38.28
N ALA A 44 18.59 -4.78 37.61
CA ALA A 44 18.70 -3.82 36.54
C ALA A 44 19.20 -2.46 37.06
N VAL A 45 20.04 -1.81 36.29
CA VAL A 45 20.53 -0.44 36.56
C VAL A 45 19.61 0.56 35.89
N GLN A 46 19.17 1.55 36.69
CA GLN A 46 18.36 2.64 36.13
C GLN A 46 19.27 3.66 35.45
N GLU A 47 19.16 3.73 34.10
CA GLU A 47 19.83 4.74 33.30
C GLU A 47 19.13 6.10 33.45
N ARG A 48 19.92 7.19 33.56
CA ARG A 48 19.39 8.56 33.49
C ARG A 48 19.38 9.02 32.04
N LEU A 49 18.20 9.07 31.44
CA LEU A 49 18.04 9.60 30.10
C LEU A 49 18.37 11.11 30.08
N ARG A 50 19.17 11.55 29.12
CA ARG A 50 19.45 12.97 28.85
C ARG A 50 18.21 13.71 28.38
N VAL A 51 17.33 13.02 27.64
CA VAL A 51 16.04 13.52 27.19
C VAL A 51 14.96 12.75 27.94
N LYS A 52 13.97 13.44 28.49
CA LYS A 52 12.81 12.82 29.14
C LYS A 52 11.70 12.64 28.11
N PRO A 53 11.53 11.45 27.51
CA PRO A 53 10.46 11.21 26.57
C PRO A 53 9.10 11.31 27.30
N LYS A 54 8.10 11.81 26.60
CA LYS A 54 6.71 11.74 27.06
C LYS A 54 6.21 10.32 26.84
N LEU A 55 5.87 9.62 27.93
CA LEU A 55 5.23 8.32 27.84
C LEU A 55 3.75 8.52 27.43
N MET A 56 3.33 7.83 26.41
CA MET A 56 1.96 7.78 25.92
C MET A 56 1.49 6.33 25.92
N ALA A 57 0.18 6.11 26.13
CA ALA A 57 -0.42 4.81 25.87
C ALA A 57 -0.39 4.54 24.38
N ASP A 58 -0.01 3.33 23.99
CA ASP A 58 -0.23 2.86 22.64
C ASP A 58 -1.72 2.56 22.45
N TYR A 59 -2.33 3.24 21.47
CA TYR A 59 -3.72 3.03 21.08
C TYR A 59 -3.85 2.51 19.64
N GLY A 60 -2.72 2.21 19.00
CA GLY A 60 -2.67 1.56 17.70
C GLY A 60 -3.31 0.17 17.70
N ALA A 61 -3.42 -0.42 16.56
CA ALA A 61 -3.87 -1.79 16.42
C ALA A 61 -2.68 -2.72 16.65
N ASP A 62 -2.72 -3.53 17.72
CA ASP A 62 -1.65 -4.48 18.05
C ASP A 62 -1.43 -5.48 16.90
N VAL A 63 -0.17 -5.85 16.66
CA VAL A 63 0.16 -6.96 15.77
C VAL A 63 -0.19 -8.28 16.45
N LYS A 64 -0.99 -9.12 15.77
CA LYS A 64 -1.49 -10.40 16.30
C LYS A 64 -1.28 -11.53 15.30
N GLU A 65 -1.37 -12.76 15.81
CA GLU A 65 -1.56 -13.96 14.99
C GLU A 65 -3.01 -13.99 14.48
N HIS A 66 -3.20 -14.22 13.18
CA HIS A 66 -4.51 -14.31 12.55
C HIS A 66 -4.70 -15.65 11.83
N GLU A 67 -4.64 -15.69 10.51
CA GLU A 67 -4.84 -16.89 9.73
C GLU A 67 -3.63 -17.84 9.85
N THR A 68 -3.90 -19.14 9.75
CA THR A 68 -2.87 -20.18 9.69
C THR A 68 -2.95 -20.91 8.35
N PHE A 69 -1.78 -21.26 7.81
CA PHE A 69 -1.64 -21.98 6.55
C PHE A 69 -0.95 -23.33 6.78
N THR A 70 -1.60 -24.40 6.37
CA THR A 70 -0.96 -25.71 6.23
C THR A 70 -0.31 -25.77 4.84
N PRO A 71 0.93 -26.29 4.71
CA PRO A 71 1.53 -26.45 3.40
C PRO A 71 0.65 -27.29 2.46
N VAL A 72 0.52 -26.85 1.22
CA VAL A 72 -0.20 -27.56 0.16
C VAL A 72 0.69 -28.61 -0.50
N SER A 73 2.00 -28.49 -0.36
CA SER A 73 2.97 -29.48 -0.80
C SER A 73 4.25 -29.46 0.02
N CYS A 74 4.96 -30.61 0.03
CA CYS A 74 6.31 -30.75 0.55
C CYS A 74 7.12 -31.53 -0.50
N LYS A 75 8.32 -31.06 -0.84
CA LYS A 75 9.24 -31.73 -1.76
C LYS A 75 10.62 -31.79 -1.15
N LYS A 76 11.21 -32.98 -1.09
CA LYS A 76 12.60 -33.16 -0.66
C LYS A 76 13.54 -32.79 -1.80
N LEU A 77 14.48 -31.89 -1.54
CA LEU A 77 15.50 -31.45 -2.47
C LEU A 77 16.87 -31.45 -1.78
N GLY A 78 17.68 -32.45 -2.09
CA GLY A 78 18.92 -32.68 -1.35
C GLY A 78 18.68 -32.94 0.14
N ASN A 79 19.24 -32.10 0.99
CA ASN A 79 19.08 -32.16 2.45
C ASN A 79 17.96 -31.28 2.99
N ALA A 80 17.25 -30.55 2.12
CA ALA A 80 16.19 -29.64 2.48
C ALA A 80 14.80 -30.21 2.16
N LEU A 81 13.82 -29.89 3.00
CA LEU A 81 12.39 -30.06 2.74
C LEU A 81 11.85 -28.71 2.29
N ILE A 82 11.37 -28.62 1.05
CA ILE A 82 10.77 -27.41 0.48
C ILE A 82 9.27 -27.51 0.63
N TYR A 83 8.69 -26.55 1.37
CA TYR A 83 7.24 -26.46 1.57
C TYR A 83 6.65 -25.28 0.79
N ASP A 84 5.52 -25.48 0.13
CA ASP A 84 4.67 -24.42 -0.46
C ASP A 84 3.42 -24.25 0.40
N PHE A 85 3.17 -23.04 0.87
CA PHE A 85 1.94 -22.71 1.61
C PHE A 85 0.76 -22.34 0.68
N GLY A 86 0.98 -22.25 -0.63
CA GLY A 86 -0.05 -21.87 -1.59
C GLY A 86 -0.44 -20.39 -1.56
N GLN A 87 0.01 -19.63 -0.59
CA GLN A 87 -0.28 -18.21 -0.35
C GLN A 87 0.99 -17.50 0.09
N ASN A 88 1.31 -16.35 -0.53
CA ASN A 88 2.33 -15.43 -0.05
C ASN A 88 1.75 -14.58 1.10
N PHE A 89 2.46 -14.44 2.22
CA PHE A 89 2.01 -13.68 3.39
C PHE A 89 3.17 -13.23 4.27
N ALA A 90 2.90 -12.26 5.15
CA ALA A 90 3.82 -11.86 6.21
C ALA A 90 3.51 -12.62 7.51
N GLY A 91 4.55 -13.16 8.14
CA GLY A 91 4.34 -13.90 9.38
C GLY A 91 5.54 -14.73 9.81
N VAL A 92 5.24 -15.79 10.54
CA VAL A 92 6.24 -16.72 11.07
C VAL A 92 5.87 -18.17 10.78
N VAL A 93 6.86 -19.06 10.86
CA VAL A 93 6.63 -20.49 10.82
C VAL A 93 6.53 -21.02 12.25
N ARG A 94 5.43 -21.71 12.56
CA ARG A 94 5.31 -22.53 13.75
C ARG A 94 5.86 -23.90 13.44
N LEU A 95 7.01 -24.22 14.06
CA LEU A 95 7.69 -25.50 13.98
C LEU A 95 7.24 -26.41 15.12
N THR A 96 6.76 -27.62 14.80
CA THR A 96 6.62 -28.72 15.76
C THR A 96 7.56 -29.84 15.34
N VAL A 97 8.42 -30.29 16.25
CA VAL A 97 9.46 -31.26 15.93
C VAL A 97 9.68 -32.24 17.06
N THR A 98 10.01 -33.50 16.71
CA THR A 98 10.57 -34.48 17.63
C THR A 98 12.08 -34.52 17.41
N GLY A 99 12.82 -33.80 18.25
CA GLY A 99 14.25 -33.55 18.07
C GLY A 99 15.11 -34.18 19.15
N LYS A 100 16.41 -34.32 18.84
CA LYS A 100 17.46 -34.70 19.80
C LYS A 100 18.07 -33.43 20.40
N ARG A 101 18.56 -33.52 21.64
CA ARG A 101 19.25 -32.42 22.30
C ARG A 101 20.44 -31.93 21.47
N GLY A 102 20.48 -30.62 21.18
CA GLY A 102 21.51 -29.98 20.37
C GLY A 102 21.30 -30.08 18.84
N GLN A 103 20.28 -30.81 18.38
CA GLN A 103 19.94 -30.86 16.95
C GLN A 103 19.55 -29.47 16.46
N LYS A 104 20.21 -29.02 15.39
CA LYS A 104 19.98 -27.71 14.77
C LYS A 104 19.03 -27.86 13.58
N ILE A 105 17.93 -27.10 13.59
CA ILE A 105 16.99 -26.98 12.49
C ILE A 105 17.09 -25.58 11.94
N THR A 106 17.20 -25.44 10.63
CA THR A 106 17.29 -24.16 9.92
C THR A 106 16.11 -24.02 8.98
N ILE A 107 15.38 -22.91 9.09
CA ILE A 107 14.24 -22.57 8.24
C ILE A 107 14.60 -21.30 7.48
N ARG A 108 14.63 -21.35 6.15
CA ARG A 108 14.81 -20.18 5.27
C ARG A 108 13.50 -19.89 4.56
N HIS A 109 13.28 -18.63 4.24
CA HIS A 109 12.02 -18.14 3.69
C HIS A 109 12.23 -17.48 2.32
N SER A 110 11.26 -17.63 1.43
CA SER A 110 11.24 -16.94 0.13
C SER A 110 9.81 -16.80 -0.41
N GLU A 111 9.59 -15.79 -1.25
CA GLU A 111 8.31 -15.57 -1.92
C GLU A 111 8.18 -16.41 -3.20
N VAL A 112 9.29 -16.76 -3.87
CA VAL A 112 9.31 -17.53 -5.13
C VAL A 112 10.43 -18.57 -5.15
N LEU A 113 10.32 -19.52 -6.07
CA LEU A 113 11.33 -20.56 -6.30
C LEU A 113 12.16 -20.27 -7.56
N ASN A 114 13.36 -20.81 -7.59
CA ASN A 114 14.14 -20.96 -8.82
C ASN A 114 13.55 -22.10 -9.69
N PRO A 115 13.90 -22.16 -11.00
CA PRO A 115 13.42 -23.22 -11.88
C PRO A 115 13.78 -24.65 -11.41
N ASP A 116 14.85 -24.81 -10.65
CA ASP A 116 15.27 -26.09 -10.06
C ASP A 116 14.47 -26.46 -8.78
N GLY A 117 13.59 -25.58 -8.32
CA GLY A 117 12.77 -25.76 -7.13
C GLY A 117 13.45 -25.33 -5.82
N THR A 118 14.65 -24.77 -5.86
CA THR A 118 15.28 -24.15 -4.69
C THR A 118 14.66 -22.78 -4.39
N LEU A 119 14.86 -22.27 -3.16
CA LEU A 119 14.39 -20.92 -2.81
C LEU A 119 15.17 -19.88 -3.63
N ASN A 120 14.46 -18.95 -4.26
CA ASN A 120 15.09 -17.77 -4.84
C ASN A 120 15.21 -16.69 -3.74
N THR A 121 16.44 -16.36 -3.37
CA THR A 121 16.75 -15.39 -2.30
C THR A 121 17.42 -14.13 -2.82
N ALA A 122 17.58 -13.97 -4.14
CA ALA A 122 18.31 -12.84 -4.71
C ALA A 122 17.67 -11.46 -4.39
N PHE A 123 16.33 -11.39 -4.40
CA PHE A 123 15.59 -10.17 -4.10
C PHE A 123 15.41 -9.89 -2.60
N LEU A 124 15.88 -10.76 -1.70
CA LEU A 124 15.98 -10.45 -0.27
C LEU A 124 17.08 -9.41 0.02
N ARG A 125 17.94 -9.15 -0.94
CA ARG A 125 19.10 -8.26 -0.86
C ARG A 125 20.04 -8.68 0.27
N THR A 126 20.17 -7.92 1.37
CA THR A 126 21.04 -8.28 2.50
C THR A 126 20.33 -9.09 3.58
N ALA A 127 19.00 -9.17 3.56
CA ALA A 127 18.22 -9.91 4.55
C ALA A 127 18.45 -11.42 4.40
N LYS A 128 18.73 -12.14 5.50
CA LYS A 128 18.94 -13.59 5.50
C LYS A 128 17.64 -14.39 5.61
N ALA A 129 16.57 -13.77 6.14
CA ALA A 129 15.26 -14.36 6.32
C ALA A 129 15.31 -15.79 6.86
N THR A 130 16.12 -16.01 7.92
CA THR A 130 16.48 -17.35 8.43
C THR A 130 16.15 -17.49 9.90
N ALA A 131 15.34 -18.50 10.24
CA ALA A 131 15.06 -18.89 11.61
C ALA A 131 15.84 -20.16 11.96
N THR A 132 16.50 -20.19 13.12
CA THR A 132 17.28 -21.35 13.60
C THR A 132 16.77 -21.79 14.95
N TYR A 133 16.44 -23.07 15.07
CA TYR A 133 16.04 -23.69 16.32
C TYR A 133 16.98 -24.80 16.74
N ILE A 134 17.55 -24.73 17.95
CA ILE A 134 18.38 -25.77 18.54
C ILE A 134 17.50 -26.54 19.55
N CYS A 135 17.24 -27.81 19.24
CA CYS A 135 16.31 -28.65 19.97
C CYS A 135 16.81 -29.01 21.37
N LYS A 136 15.91 -29.08 22.34
CA LYS A 136 16.05 -29.97 23.50
C LYS A 136 15.62 -31.40 23.11
N GLU A 137 15.66 -32.35 24.02
CA GLU A 137 15.20 -33.71 23.76
C GLU A 137 13.67 -33.80 23.69
N GLY A 138 13.15 -34.58 22.71
CA GLY A 138 11.74 -34.94 22.60
C GLY A 138 10.90 -34.00 21.73
N ARG A 139 9.58 -34.10 21.85
CA ARG A 139 8.61 -33.30 21.08
C ARG A 139 8.52 -31.89 21.63
N GLN A 140 8.58 -30.90 20.74
CA GLN A 140 8.58 -29.48 21.07
C GLN A 140 7.97 -28.63 19.96
N THR A 141 7.43 -27.46 20.34
CA THR A 141 6.86 -26.50 19.41
C THR A 141 7.48 -25.12 19.66
N TRP A 142 7.82 -24.40 18.58
CA TRP A 142 8.41 -23.08 18.64
C TRP A 142 8.00 -22.22 17.45
N SER A 143 7.98 -20.92 17.63
CA SER A 143 7.91 -19.89 16.57
C SER A 143 8.84 -18.73 16.93
N PRO A 144 9.47 -18.05 15.96
CA PRO A 144 10.14 -16.77 16.20
C PRO A 144 9.19 -15.76 16.84
N ARG A 145 9.70 -14.86 17.68
CA ARG A 145 8.91 -13.84 18.38
C ARG A 145 9.39 -12.41 18.15
N LEU A 146 10.64 -12.24 17.73
CA LEU A 146 11.29 -10.93 17.61
C LEU A 146 11.52 -10.52 16.16
N THR A 147 10.90 -11.22 15.21
CA THR A 147 10.94 -10.97 13.77
C THR A 147 9.68 -11.50 13.10
N TYR A 148 9.47 -11.13 11.85
CA TYR A 148 8.55 -11.78 10.90
C TYR A 148 9.18 -11.83 9.52
N MET A 149 8.67 -12.65 8.61
CA MET A 149 9.15 -12.83 7.26
C MET A 149 8.01 -12.71 6.27
N GLY A 150 8.32 -12.26 5.03
CA GLY A 150 7.42 -12.36 3.89
C GLY A 150 7.78 -13.61 3.09
N PHE A 151 6.82 -14.52 2.89
CA PHE A 151 7.10 -15.79 2.21
C PHE A 151 5.84 -16.53 1.74
N ARG A 152 6.02 -17.31 0.70
CA ARG A 152 5.14 -18.40 0.29
C ARG A 152 5.81 -19.75 0.48
N TYR A 153 7.13 -19.79 0.32
CA TYR A 153 7.93 -21.00 0.38
C TYR A 153 8.92 -20.95 1.52
N ILE A 154 9.18 -22.13 2.10
CA ILE A 154 10.27 -22.30 3.06
C ILE A 154 11.11 -23.52 2.71
N SER A 155 12.39 -23.48 3.10
CA SER A 155 13.24 -24.68 3.20
C SER A 155 13.49 -25.01 4.65
N VAL A 156 13.38 -26.28 5.01
CA VAL A 156 13.67 -26.80 6.35
C VAL A 156 14.80 -27.82 6.25
N GLU A 157 15.88 -27.58 6.98
CA GLU A 157 17.07 -28.44 7.01
C GLU A 157 17.35 -28.93 8.43
N GLY A 158 18.05 -30.06 8.56
CA GLY A 158 18.50 -30.62 9.83
C GLY A 158 17.49 -31.54 10.52
N VAL A 159 16.43 -31.94 9.81
CA VAL A 159 15.38 -32.82 10.33
C VAL A 159 14.83 -33.74 9.23
N ARG A 160 14.26 -34.88 9.60
CA ARG A 160 13.55 -35.78 8.68
C ARG A 160 12.10 -35.33 8.55
N GLU A 161 11.46 -35.63 7.42
CA GLU A 161 10.09 -35.23 7.12
C GLU A 161 9.09 -35.79 8.14
N GLU A 162 9.27 -37.04 8.57
CA GLU A 162 8.39 -37.69 9.54
C GLU A 162 8.48 -37.12 10.98
N ASP A 163 9.57 -36.40 11.30
CA ASP A 163 9.83 -35.82 12.61
C ASP A 163 9.40 -34.34 12.72
N VAL A 164 8.92 -33.73 11.62
CA VAL A 164 8.65 -32.31 11.56
C VAL A 164 7.26 -31.99 11.02
N GLN A 165 6.61 -31.00 11.61
CA GLN A 165 5.40 -30.37 11.10
C GLN A 165 5.57 -28.86 11.13
N VAL A 166 5.22 -28.18 10.04
CA VAL A 166 5.26 -26.73 9.93
C VAL A 166 3.88 -26.16 9.66
N THR A 167 3.60 -25.00 10.24
CA THR A 167 2.38 -24.21 10.00
C THR A 167 2.79 -22.78 9.78
N GLY A 168 2.38 -22.18 8.68
CA GLY A 168 2.50 -20.74 8.47
C GLY A 168 1.49 -19.99 9.33
N VAL A 169 1.94 -18.96 10.03
CA VAL A 169 1.10 -18.12 10.90
C VAL A 169 1.19 -16.69 10.38
N MET A 170 0.11 -16.17 9.84
CA MET A 170 0.06 -14.81 9.33
C MET A 170 -0.02 -13.81 10.48
N LEU A 171 0.81 -12.78 10.43
CA LEU A 171 0.85 -11.67 11.37
C LEU A 171 0.45 -10.38 10.67
N TYR A 172 -0.39 -9.59 11.31
CA TYR A 172 -0.69 -8.21 10.94
C TYR A 172 -1.37 -7.47 12.10
N SER A 173 -1.42 -6.13 11.99
CA SER A 173 -2.16 -5.29 12.95
C SER A 173 -3.62 -5.71 13.01
N ASP A 174 -4.21 -5.75 14.20
CA ASP A 174 -5.59 -6.19 14.46
C ASP A 174 -6.62 -5.22 13.86
N ILE A 175 -6.60 -5.12 12.52
CA ILE A 175 -7.53 -4.35 11.70
C ILE A 175 -8.65 -5.25 11.20
N GLN A 176 -9.88 -4.83 11.42
CA GLN A 176 -11.04 -5.60 10.97
C GLN A 176 -11.26 -5.40 9.47
N GLN A 177 -11.33 -6.50 8.69
CA GLN A 177 -11.81 -6.44 7.32
C GLN A 177 -13.34 -6.21 7.34
N THR A 178 -13.79 -5.07 6.82
CA THR A 178 -15.18 -4.63 6.87
C THR A 178 -15.82 -4.55 5.50
N GLY A 179 -15.00 -4.41 4.46
CA GLY A 179 -15.44 -4.35 3.08
C GLY A 179 -15.35 -5.70 2.36
N SER A 180 -16.14 -5.84 1.31
CA SER A 180 -16.07 -6.97 0.39
C SER A 180 -16.51 -6.56 -1.00
N PHE A 181 -15.86 -7.15 -2.01
CA PHE A 181 -16.18 -6.98 -3.43
C PHE A 181 -16.17 -8.34 -4.12
N ARG A 182 -17.10 -8.55 -5.05
CA ARG A 182 -17.14 -9.67 -5.99
C ARG A 182 -17.80 -9.25 -7.28
N CYS A 183 -17.46 -9.92 -8.39
CA CYS A 183 -18.11 -9.73 -9.67
C CYS A 183 -18.14 -11.06 -10.46
N SER A 184 -18.74 -11.04 -11.65
CA SER A 184 -18.83 -12.22 -12.53
C SER A 184 -17.51 -12.66 -13.17
N ASN A 185 -16.41 -11.94 -12.96
CA ASN A 185 -15.08 -12.28 -13.48
C ASN A 185 -14.17 -12.79 -12.34
N GLU A 186 -13.81 -14.08 -12.42
CA GLU A 186 -13.02 -14.72 -11.37
C GLU A 186 -11.59 -14.17 -11.23
N MET A 187 -10.99 -13.65 -12.31
CA MET A 187 -9.66 -13.03 -12.23
C MET A 187 -9.71 -11.69 -11.46
N LEU A 188 -10.79 -10.93 -11.62
CA LEU A 188 -11.01 -9.72 -10.81
C LEU A 188 -11.29 -10.05 -9.33
N ASN A 189 -12.01 -11.14 -9.06
CA ASN A 189 -12.22 -11.63 -7.69
C ASN A 189 -10.88 -12.02 -7.06
N ARG A 190 -10.02 -12.72 -7.82
CA ARG A 190 -8.66 -13.06 -7.36
C ARG A 190 -7.79 -11.82 -7.16
N LEU A 191 -7.86 -10.84 -8.06
CA LEU A 191 -7.18 -9.56 -7.89
C LEU A 191 -7.59 -8.86 -6.58
N GLN A 192 -8.90 -8.82 -6.27
CA GLN A 192 -9.39 -8.26 -5.02
C GLN A 192 -8.88 -9.03 -3.79
N GLU A 193 -8.78 -10.36 -3.86
CA GLU A 193 -8.18 -11.16 -2.80
C GLU A 193 -6.69 -10.82 -2.62
N ASN A 194 -5.94 -10.69 -3.72
CA ASN A 194 -4.53 -10.31 -3.70
C ASN A 194 -4.32 -8.91 -3.07
N ILE A 195 -5.20 -7.94 -3.38
CA ILE A 195 -5.21 -6.60 -2.78
C ILE A 195 -5.34 -6.69 -1.25
N VAL A 196 -6.34 -7.45 -0.77
CA VAL A 196 -6.59 -7.65 0.65
C VAL A 196 -5.41 -8.37 1.33
N ARG A 197 -4.83 -9.39 0.68
CA ARG A 197 -3.69 -10.15 1.21
C ARG A 197 -2.43 -9.28 1.32
N SER A 198 -2.14 -8.47 0.31
CA SER A 198 -1.00 -7.55 0.36
C SER A 198 -1.17 -6.47 1.42
N ALA A 199 -2.36 -5.90 1.56
CA ALA A 199 -2.65 -4.94 2.62
C ALA A 199 -2.42 -5.55 4.02
N LYS A 200 -3.00 -6.73 4.30
CA LYS A 200 -2.79 -7.46 5.55
C LYS A 200 -1.31 -7.74 5.82
N SER A 201 -0.55 -8.17 4.81
CA SER A 201 0.88 -8.48 4.96
C SER A 201 1.75 -7.27 5.28
N ASN A 202 1.32 -6.07 4.90
CA ASN A 202 2.10 -4.85 5.03
C ASN A 202 1.56 -3.87 6.09
N PHE A 203 0.39 -4.12 6.66
CA PHE A 203 -0.11 -3.34 7.79
C PHE A 203 0.37 -3.96 9.10
N MET A 204 1.64 -3.71 9.43
CA MET A 204 2.39 -4.29 10.53
C MET A 204 2.83 -3.17 11.50
N ASP A 205 1.93 -2.69 12.36
CA ASP A 205 2.06 -1.50 13.22
C ASP A 205 2.19 -0.18 12.45
N ILE A 206 2.82 -0.22 11.29
CA ILE A 206 2.95 0.86 10.30
C ILE A 206 2.63 0.30 8.90
N PRO A 207 2.28 1.15 7.91
CA PRO A 207 2.05 0.70 6.54
C PRO A 207 3.40 0.46 5.83
N THR A 208 3.99 -0.73 6.02
CA THR A 208 5.26 -1.09 5.37
C THR A 208 5.05 -1.33 3.87
N ASP A 209 6.09 -1.07 3.07
CA ASP A 209 6.09 -1.29 1.62
C ASP A 209 6.12 -2.78 1.24
N CYS A 210 6.92 -3.55 1.95
CA CYS A 210 7.18 -4.96 1.66
C CYS A 210 7.47 -5.74 2.95
N PRO A 211 7.27 -7.08 3.00
CA PRO A 211 7.50 -7.87 4.20
C PRO A 211 8.77 -8.72 4.20
N GLN A 212 9.52 -8.85 3.06
CA GLN A 212 10.49 -9.93 2.89
C GLN A 212 11.96 -9.51 2.95
N ARG A 213 12.30 -8.32 2.42
CA ARG A 213 13.69 -7.86 2.22
C ARG A 213 14.16 -6.92 3.34
N ASP A 214 15.40 -6.41 3.24
CA ASP A 214 16.02 -5.44 4.14
C ASP A 214 15.47 -4.01 3.97
N GLU A 215 14.16 -3.88 3.88
CA GLU A 215 13.42 -2.62 3.77
C GLU A 215 12.32 -2.56 4.84
N ARG A 216 11.10 -3.03 4.59
CA ARG A 216 9.99 -3.10 5.55
C ARG A 216 9.76 -1.76 6.26
N MET A 217 9.67 -0.70 5.46
CA MET A 217 9.61 0.68 5.93
C MET A 217 8.22 1.27 5.65
N GLY A 218 7.78 2.19 6.49
CA GLY A 218 6.54 2.93 6.30
C GLY A 218 6.65 3.97 5.18
N TRP A 219 6.82 3.52 3.93
CA TRP A 219 6.89 4.39 2.77
C TRP A 219 5.61 5.19 2.59
N THR A 220 5.75 6.52 2.64
CA THR A 220 4.60 7.43 2.61
C THR A 220 3.90 7.45 1.25
N GLY A 221 4.63 7.23 0.15
CA GLY A 221 4.07 7.17 -1.20
C GLY A 221 3.08 6.04 -1.37
N ASP A 222 3.41 4.87 -0.86
CA ASP A 222 2.61 3.65 -0.97
C ASP A 222 1.24 3.81 -0.30
N ILE A 223 1.22 4.24 0.94
CA ILE A 223 -0.04 4.46 1.65
C ILE A 223 -0.80 5.68 1.11
N ALA A 224 -0.12 6.70 0.58
CA ALA A 224 -0.78 7.86 -0.01
C ALA A 224 -1.68 7.46 -1.19
N VAL A 225 -1.20 6.57 -2.06
CA VAL A 225 -1.97 6.10 -3.22
C VAL A 225 -2.97 4.98 -2.87
N PHE A 226 -2.70 4.21 -1.82
CA PHE A 226 -3.54 3.07 -1.45
C PHE A 226 -4.63 3.40 -0.42
N ALA A 227 -4.53 4.50 0.32
CA ALA A 227 -5.47 4.84 1.40
C ALA A 227 -6.95 4.76 0.99
N PRO A 228 -7.39 5.23 -0.22
CA PRO A 228 -8.78 5.05 -0.66
C PRO A 228 -9.21 3.58 -0.71
N THR A 229 -8.37 2.69 -1.22
CA THR A 229 -8.62 1.23 -1.26
C THR A 229 -8.61 0.63 0.15
N ALA A 230 -7.71 1.08 1.01
CA ALA A 230 -7.61 0.58 2.39
C ALA A 230 -8.91 0.81 3.18
N VAL A 231 -9.46 2.03 3.13
CA VAL A 231 -10.68 2.37 3.89
C VAL A 231 -11.96 1.73 3.34
N PHE A 232 -11.97 1.26 2.07
CA PHE A 232 -13.05 0.42 1.58
C PHE A 232 -13.01 -0.99 2.17
N ASN A 233 -11.81 -1.54 2.34
CA ASN A 233 -11.62 -2.93 2.74
C ASN A 233 -11.58 -3.14 4.26
N PHE A 234 -11.08 -2.15 5.02
CA PHE A 234 -10.78 -2.32 6.44
C PHE A 234 -11.28 -1.14 7.29
N ASP A 235 -11.51 -1.39 8.58
CA ASP A 235 -11.56 -0.33 9.58
C ASP A 235 -10.13 0.15 9.89
N MET A 236 -9.76 1.26 9.28
CA MET A 236 -8.40 1.81 9.34
C MET A 236 -8.21 2.87 10.45
N ASN A 237 -9.26 3.18 11.24
CA ASN A 237 -9.24 4.34 12.13
C ASN A 237 -8.07 4.34 13.10
N ARG A 238 -7.96 3.29 13.93
CA ARG A 238 -6.91 3.21 14.95
C ARG A 238 -5.51 3.14 14.33
N PHE A 239 -5.37 2.35 13.26
CA PHE A 239 -4.10 2.15 12.57
C PHE A 239 -3.57 3.45 11.94
N LEU A 240 -4.42 4.14 11.18
CA LEU A 240 -4.02 5.38 10.52
C LEU A 240 -3.89 6.55 11.51
N ASP A 241 -4.76 6.67 12.51
CA ASP A 241 -4.64 7.71 13.55
C ASP A 241 -3.30 7.62 14.30
N LYS A 242 -2.86 6.41 14.65
CA LYS A 242 -1.56 6.18 15.29
C LYS A 242 -0.42 6.59 14.35
N TRP A 243 -0.42 6.12 13.12
CA TRP A 243 0.63 6.42 12.15
C TRP A 243 0.68 7.91 11.79
N LEU A 244 -0.45 8.60 11.69
CA LEU A 244 -0.51 10.04 11.43
C LEU A 244 0.08 10.89 12.56
N LEU A 245 0.14 10.38 13.81
CA LEU A 245 0.88 11.05 14.88
C LEU A 245 2.40 11.01 14.62
N ASP A 246 2.91 9.87 14.12
CA ASP A 246 4.31 9.73 13.76
C ASP A 246 4.65 10.69 12.61
N VAL A 247 3.78 10.77 11.58
CA VAL A 247 3.90 11.75 10.47
C VAL A 247 4.01 13.19 10.99
N ARG A 248 3.19 13.57 11.98
CA ARG A 248 3.24 14.90 12.58
C ARG A 248 4.53 15.13 13.37
N ALA A 249 4.96 14.13 14.13
CA ALA A 249 6.14 14.21 14.99
C ALA A 249 7.43 14.36 14.17
N GLU A 250 7.48 13.74 13.01
CA GLU A 250 8.66 13.68 12.16
C GLU A 250 8.68 14.75 11.04
N GLN A 251 7.67 15.63 10.99
CA GLN A 251 7.68 16.70 9.99
C GLN A 251 8.91 17.60 10.15
N LEU A 252 9.63 17.76 9.04
CA LEU A 252 10.86 18.55 9.00
C LEU A 252 10.59 20.04 9.29
N PRO A 253 11.57 20.78 9.85
CA PRO A 253 11.44 22.22 10.02
C PRO A 253 11.16 22.97 8.72
N THR A 254 11.63 22.45 7.58
CA THR A 254 11.37 22.97 6.22
C THR A 254 9.92 22.78 5.77
N GLY A 255 9.11 22.04 6.50
CA GLY A 255 7.73 21.67 6.15
C GLY A 255 7.61 20.37 5.34
N GLY A 256 8.71 19.86 4.78
CA GLY A 256 8.75 18.55 4.13
C GLY A 256 8.48 17.41 5.11
N LEU A 257 8.31 16.22 4.58
CA LEU A 257 8.15 14.98 5.36
C LEU A 257 9.25 14.00 4.96
N PRO A 258 9.68 13.13 5.87
CA PRO A 258 10.45 11.95 5.49
C PRO A 258 9.64 11.10 4.50
N ASN A 259 10.33 10.40 3.60
CA ASN A 259 9.67 9.51 2.66
C ASN A 259 9.27 8.19 3.31
N THR A 260 9.85 7.86 4.47
CA THR A 260 9.45 6.76 5.35
C THR A 260 9.10 7.28 6.73
N VAL A 261 8.01 6.81 7.31
CA VAL A 261 7.57 7.17 8.67
C VAL A 261 7.22 5.90 9.44
N PRO A 262 7.88 5.63 10.57
CA PRO A 262 9.00 6.36 11.20
C PRO A 262 10.24 6.47 10.30
N VAL A 263 11.06 7.51 10.57
CA VAL A 263 12.31 7.74 9.83
C VAL A 263 13.26 6.57 10.04
N GLN A 264 13.61 5.92 8.97
CA GLN A 264 14.61 4.84 8.93
C GLN A 264 15.16 4.67 7.51
N GLY A 265 16.12 3.79 7.34
CA GLY A 265 16.58 3.31 6.03
C GLY A 265 17.75 4.12 5.45
N TYR A 266 17.72 4.40 4.17
CA TYR A 266 18.89 4.74 3.34
C TYR A 266 19.41 6.18 3.51
N GLY A 267 18.75 7.02 4.32
CA GLY A 267 19.17 8.41 4.53
C GLY A 267 18.84 9.34 3.37
N PHE A 268 19.63 10.42 3.22
CA PHE A 268 19.43 11.42 2.17
C PHE A 268 19.92 10.90 0.79
N PRO A 269 19.19 11.16 -0.31
CA PRO A 269 17.87 11.81 -0.36
C PRO A 269 16.69 10.85 -0.21
N ALA A 270 16.91 9.53 -0.21
CA ALA A 270 15.89 8.53 -0.38
C ALA A 270 14.83 8.50 0.73
N THR A 271 15.24 8.27 1.98
CA THR A 271 14.29 8.16 3.10
C THR A 271 14.19 9.44 3.95
N MET A 272 15.24 10.28 3.93
CA MET A 272 15.33 11.53 4.69
C MET A 272 15.57 12.74 3.78
N PRO A 273 14.60 13.11 2.92
CA PRO A 273 14.75 14.30 2.10
C PRO A 273 14.79 15.55 3.01
N LYS A 274 15.53 16.58 2.57
CA LYS A 274 15.54 17.89 3.25
C LYS A 274 14.47 18.83 2.71
N MET A 275 13.61 18.36 1.84
CA MET A 275 12.62 19.12 1.09
C MET A 275 11.26 18.37 1.05
N ALA A 276 10.24 18.99 0.47
CA ALA A 276 8.99 18.31 0.13
C ALA A 276 9.21 17.41 -1.09
N VAL A 277 8.68 16.20 -1.03
CA VAL A 277 8.70 15.23 -2.13
C VAL A 277 7.26 14.93 -2.55
N ALA A 278 6.94 15.29 -3.80
CA ALA A 278 5.62 15.10 -4.37
C ALA A 278 5.19 13.62 -4.34
N TRP A 279 3.92 13.37 -4.10
CA TRP A 279 3.24 12.08 -3.95
C TRP A 279 3.61 11.33 -2.68
N TRP A 280 4.87 11.38 -2.20
CA TRP A 280 5.28 10.76 -0.96
C TRP A 280 4.81 11.57 0.25
N GLY A 281 5.28 12.79 0.39
CA GLY A 281 4.83 13.65 1.47
C GLY A 281 3.34 14.04 1.38
N ASP A 282 2.71 13.88 0.22
CA ASP A 282 1.27 14.07 0.02
C ASP A 282 0.44 13.20 0.98
N ALA A 283 1.02 12.13 1.52
CA ALA A 283 0.38 11.27 2.52
C ALA A 283 -0.25 12.04 3.67
N CYS A 284 0.37 13.16 4.12
CA CYS A 284 -0.20 13.98 5.20
C CYS A 284 -1.51 14.68 4.82
N VAL A 285 -1.86 14.74 3.53
CA VAL A 285 -3.12 15.30 3.02
C VAL A 285 -4.05 14.19 2.56
N LEU A 286 -3.53 13.24 1.75
CA LEU A 286 -4.33 12.20 1.10
C LEU A 286 -4.89 11.17 2.09
N VAL A 287 -4.07 10.72 3.03
CA VAL A 287 -4.48 9.69 4.01
C VAL A 287 -5.56 10.22 4.96
N PRO A 288 -5.40 11.40 5.62
CA PRO A 288 -6.47 11.95 6.44
C PRO A 288 -7.75 12.28 5.65
N TRP A 289 -7.61 12.66 4.38
CA TRP A 289 -8.76 12.89 3.51
C TRP A 289 -9.53 11.60 3.24
N ALA A 290 -8.85 10.51 2.90
CA ALA A 290 -9.48 9.20 2.70
C ALA A 290 -10.19 8.72 3.97
N GLN A 291 -9.55 8.85 5.14
CA GLN A 291 -10.13 8.49 6.43
C GLN A 291 -11.36 9.36 6.75
N TYR A 292 -11.28 10.67 6.52
CA TYR A 292 -12.41 11.59 6.70
C TYR A 292 -13.60 11.22 5.80
N MET A 293 -13.36 10.94 4.52
CA MET A 293 -14.42 10.55 3.59
C MET A 293 -15.10 9.24 4.01
N ALA A 294 -14.35 8.28 4.55
CA ALA A 294 -14.90 7.02 5.02
C ALA A 294 -15.68 7.15 6.34
N GLN A 295 -15.23 7.99 7.27
CA GLN A 295 -15.71 8.00 8.65
C GLN A 295 -16.47 9.28 9.06
N GLY A 296 -16.27 10.39 8.34
CA GLY A 296 -16.88 11.68 8.69
C GLY A 296 -16.27 12.38 9.91
N ASP A 297 -15.15 11.84 10.47
CA ASP A 297 -14.47 12.48 11.61
C ASP A 297 -13.66 13.70 11.18
N VAL A 298 -14.20 14.90 11.44
CA VAL A 298 -13.50 16.17 11.22
C VAL A 298 -12.25 16.30 12.13
N GLY A 299 -12.19 15.53 13.21
CA GLY A 299 -11.08 15.56 14.17
C GLY A 299 -9.75 15.21 13.52
N VAL A 300 -9.70 14.22 12.61
CA VAL A 300 -8.48 13.86 11.89
C VAL A 300 -7.97 15.02 11.03
N LEU A 301 -8.87 15.71 10.32
CA LEU A 301 -8.50 16.89 9.52
C LEU A 301 -7.94 18.00 10.40
N ARG A 302 -8.60 18.30 11.53
CA ARG A 302 -8.17 19.34 12.48
C ARG A 302 -6.81 19.03 13.08
N ARG A 303 -6.56 17.76 13.44
CA ARG A 303 -5.26 17.32 13.98
C ARG A 303 -4.13 17.45 12.96
N MET A 304 -4.39 17.14 11.69
CA MET A 304 -3.39 17.15 10.62
C MET A 304 -3.23 18.51 9.92
N TYR A 305 -4.17 19.41 10.07
CA TYR A 305 -4.21 20.69 9.35
C TYR A 305 -2.91 21.52 9.43
N PRO A 306 -2.29 21.71 10.61
CA PRO A 306 -1.00 22.41 10.67
C PRO A 306 0.12 21.75 9.86
N THR A 307 0.16 20.42 9.84
CA THR A 307 1.13 19.63 9.07
C THR A 307 0.88 19.76 7.57
N MET A 308 -0.38 19.66 7.15
CA MET A 308 -0.79 19.85 5.75
C MET A 308 -0.39 21.22 5.22
N LYS A 309 -0.66 22.29 5.99
CA LYS A 309 -0.29 23.67 5.63
C LYS A 309 1.22 23.82 5.43
N LYS A 310 2.01 23.35 6.37
CA LYS A 310 3.47 23.42 6.28
C LYS A 310 3.98 22.66 5.05
N TYR A 311 3.41 21.46 4.80
CA TYR A 311 3.80 20.64 3.67
C TYR A 311 3.46 21.28 2.32
N VAL A 312 2.22 21.73 2.12
CA VAL A 312 1.81 22.36 0.86
C VAL A 312 2.59 23.65 0.60
N ASN A 313 2.88 24.43 1.64
CA ASN A 313 3.72 25.61 1.52
C ASN A 313 5.18 25.26 1.16
N ALA A 314 5.71 24.16 1.69
CA ALA A 314 7.01 23.63 1.29
C ALA A 314 7.02 23.19 -0.17
N CYS A 315 5.99 22.45 -0.62
CA CYS A 315 5.83 22.09 -2.04
C CYS A 315 5.81 23.33 -2.92
N ARG A 316 5.03 24.35 -2.54
CA ARG A 316 4.97 25.64 -3.26
C ARG A 316 6.33 26.35 -3.31
N PHE A 317 7.08 26.33 -2.23
CA PHE A 317 8.42 26.90 -2.19
C PHE A 317 9.37 26.16 -3.15
N TRP A 318 9.41 24.84 -3.06
CA TRP A 318 10.33 24.02 -3.86
C TRP A 318 9.99 23.95 -5.35
N CYS A 319 8.72 24.07 -5.75
CA CYS A 319 8.39 24.11 -7.18
C CYS A 319 8.72 25.47 -7.83
N GLY A 320 8.84 26.53 -7.07
CA GLY A 320 8.65 27.90 -7.49
C GLY A 320 9.88 28.78 -7.76
N PHE A 321 10.97 28.25 -8.31
CA PHE A 321 12.14 29.06 -8.65
C PHE A 321 12.05 29.80 -10.00
N GLY A 322 11.06 29.50 -10.85
CA GLY A 322 10.82 30.14 -12.14
C GLY A 322 10.13 31.51 -12.04
N PHE A 323 9.96 32.19 -13.19
CA PHE A 323 9.22 33.42 -13.35
C PHE A 323 7.86 33.20 -14.04
N GLY A 324 6.90 34.07 -13.81
CA GLY A 324 5.57 33.97 -14.43
C GLY A 324 4.87 32.67 -14.07
N LYS A 325 4.34 31.94 -15.05
CA LYS A 325 3.68 30.65 -14.88
C LYS A 325 4.63 29.53 -14.44
N HIS A 326 5.91 29.60 -14.80
CA HIS A 326 6.92 28.63 -14.37
C HIS A 326 7.07 28.53 -12.84
N ARG A 327 6.69 29.57 -12.10
CA ARG A 327 6.63 29.53 -10.62
C ARG A 327 5.70 28.45 -10.06
N TYR A 328 4.80 27.92 -10.88
CA TYR A 328 3.81 26.91 -10.49
C TYR A 328 4.09 25.54 -11.10
N LEU A 329 5.20 25.39 -11.84
CA LEU A 329 5.67 24.10 -12.31
C LEU A 329 6.73 23.52 -11.36
N TRP A 330 6.71 22.22 -11.17
CA TRP A 330 7.72 21.53 -10.40
C TRP A 330 8.98 21.33 -11.26
N GLU A 331 9.94 22.24 -11.14
CA GLU A 331 11.16 22.26 -11.95
C GLU A 331 12.42 21.85 -11.14
N MET A 332 12.24 21.24 -9.96
CA MET A 332 13.33 20.67 -9.20
C MET A 332 13.98 19.49 -9.94
N PRO A 333 15.30 19.28 -9.78
CA PRO A 333 15.98 18.11 -10.35
C PRO A 333 15.31 16.81 -9.91
N GLY A 334 15.11 15.89 -10.88
CA GLY A 334 14.41 14.62 -10.66
C GLY A 334 15.03 13.76 -9.56
N ILE A 335 16.37 13.81 -9.37
CA ILE A 335 17.09 13.09 -8.29
C ILE A 335 16.60 13.45 -6.87
N LEU A 336 15.91 14.56 -6.70
CA LEU A 336 15.37 15.02 -5.42
C LEU A 336 13.91 14.54 -5.19
N GLY A 337 13.40 13.67 -6.05
CA GLY A 337 12.07 13.09 -5.97
C GLY A 337 11.99 11.77 -6.71
N PHE A 338 10.79 11.21 -6.81
CA PHE A 338 10.59 9.89 -7.42
C PHE A 338 9.92 9.97 -8.81
N GLY A 339 9.32 11.12 -9.14
CA GLY A 339 8.69 11.35 -10.45
C GLY A 339 7.53 10.37 -10.70
N ASP A 340 7.62 9.61 -11.78
CA ASP A 340 6.67 8.56 -12.15
C ASP A 340 7.24 7.19 -11.77
N TRP A 341 7.40 6.96 -10.47
CA TRP A 341 8.12 5.82 -9.89
C TRP A 341 7.60 4.48 -10.40
N VAL A 342 8.53 3.61 -10.83
CA VAL A 342 8.26 2.26 -11.36
C VAL A 342 7.32 2.26 -12.58
N ALA A 343 7.32 3.32 -13.39
CA ALA A 343 6.59 3.34 -14.66
C ALA A 343 7.19 2.30 -15.62
N PRO A 344 6.40 1.33 -16.11
CA PRO A 344 6.94 0.21 -16.88
C PRO A 344 7.26 0.56 -18.35
N ASP A 345 6.86 1.73 -18.82
CA ASP A 345 7.12 2.21 -20.19
C ASP A 345 8.53 2.78 -20.38
N VAL A 346 9.30 2.94 -19.31
CA VAL A 346 10.70 3.36 -19.32
C VAL A 346 11.52 2.53 -18.34
N PRO A 347 12.72 2.03 -18.75
CA PRO A 347 13.43 1.02 -17.97
C PRO A 347 14.31 1.60 -16.84
N GLN A 348 14.61 2.90 -16.84
CA GLN A 348 15.62 3.47 -15.94
C GLN A 348 15.02 4.38 -14.88
N MET A 349 15.53 4.27 -13.65
CA MET A 349 15.13 5.12 -12.51
C MET A 349 15.26 6.62 -12.82
N SER A 350 16.31 7.03 -13.52
CA SER A 350 16.51 8.44 -13.93
C SER A 350 15.39 8.95 -14.85
N GLN A 351 14.80 8.08 -15.66
CA GLN A 351 13.68 8.41 -16.52
C GLN A 351 12.38 8.57 -15.73
N TRP A 352 12.13 7.70 -14.72
CA TRP A 352 11.01 7.86 -13.79
C TRP A 352 11.11 9.22 -13.07
N GLN A 353 12.28 9.50 -12.49
CA GLN A 353 12.57 10.76 -11.80
C GLN A 353 12.48 11.98 -12.72
N GLY A 354 12.88 11.85 -13.97
CA GLY A 354 12.79 12.91 -14.98
C GLY A 354 11.36 13.41 -15.23
N ARG A 355 10.35 12.56 -14.97
CA ARG A 355 8.93 12.91 -15.11
C ARG A 355 8.37 13.76 -13.95
N ILE A 356 9.21 14.17 -12.99
CA ILE A 356 8.77 14.93 -11.80
C ILE A 356 8.08 16.25 -12.15
N LYS A 357 8.41 16.87 -13.28
CA LYS A 357 7.78 18.11 -13.74
C LYS A 357 6.26 17.95 -13.90
N TRP A 358 5.83 16.85 -14.48
CA TRP A 358 4.40 16.53 -14.67
C TRP A 358 3.77 16.04 -13.36
N THR A 359 4.37 15.05 -12.74
CA THR A 359 3.82 14.42 -11.53
C THR A 359 3.84 15.35 -10.33
N GLY A 360 4.93 16.08 -10.09
CA GLY A 360 5.06 17.03 -8.99
C GLY A 360 4.15 18.24 -9.14
N THR A 361 3.96 18.75 -10.36
CA THR A 361 3.03 19.85 -10.61
C THR A 361 1.58 19.40 -10.35
N ALA A 362 1.21 18.19 -10.78
CA ALA A 362 -0.10 17.64 -10.49
C ALA A 362 -0.32 17.40 -8.99
N SER A 363 0.71 16.94 -8.26
CA SER A 363 0.68 16.79 -6.80
C SER A 363 0.39 18.12 -6.10
N LEU A 364 1.10 19.20 -6.46
CA LEU A 364 0.86 20.54 -5.89
C LEU A 364 -0.57 21.02 -6.16
N CYS A 365 -1.09 20.80 -7.38
CA CYS A 365 -2.46 21.13 -7.73
C CYS A 365 -3.45 20.37 -6.84
N ASN A 366 -3.29 19.05 -6.72
CA ASN A 366 -4.16 18.16 -5.94
C ASN A 366 -4.16 18.50 -4.44
N THR A 367 -2.96 18.57 -3.85
CA THR A 367 -2.82 18.84 -2.41
C THR A 367 -3.34 20.22 -2.03
N SER A 368 -3.14 21.23 -2.91
CA SER A 368 -3.71 22.56 -2.71
C SER A 368 -5.25 22.56 -2.81
N ALA A 369 -5.82 21.84 -3.80
CA ALA A 369 -7.27 21.71 -3.94
C ALA A 369 -7.91 21.03 -2.73
N LEU A 370 -7.32 19.94 -2.26
CA LEU A 370 -7.79 19.22 -1.07
C LEU A 370 -7.64 20.06 0.19
N LEU A 371 -6.52 20.76 0.35
CA LEU A 371 -6.31 21.64 1.50
C LEU A 371 -7.30 22.81 1.53
N ALA A 372 -7.70 23.34 0.36
CA ALA A 372 -8.75 24.34 0.27
C ALA A 372 -10.11 23.81 0.75
N LYS A 373 -10.47 22.58 0.34
CA LYS A 373 -11.70 21.91 0.82
C LYS A 373 -11.65 21.65 2.32
N ILE A 374 -10.51 21.19 2.83
CA ILE A 374 -10.29 20.94 4.26
C ILE A 374 -10.41 22.25 5.04
N ALA A 375 -9.85 23.34 4.54
CA ALA A 375 -9.95 24.66 5.14
C ALA A 375 -11.41 25.15 5.21
N ASP A 376 -12.21 24.96 4.14
CA ASP A 376 -13.64 25.25 4.16
C ASP A 376 -14.38 24.45 5.25
N ILE A 377 -14.11 23.14 5.37
CA ILE A 377 -14.71 22.28 6.40
C ILE A 377 -14.35 22.74 7.82
N LEU A 378 -13.13 23.25 8.01
CA LEU A 378 -12.63 23.71 9.30
C LEU A 378 -13.01 25.16 9.61
N GLY A 379 -13.61 25.91 8.66
CA GLY A 379 -13.98 27.32 8.80
C GLY A 379 -12.82 28.30 8.55
N GLU A 380 -11.71 27.84 7.99
CA GLU A 380 -10.48 28.62 7.73
C GLU A 380 -10.57 29.35 6.37
N THR A 381 -11.49 30.30 6.26
CA THR A 381 -11.91 30.93 5.00
C THR A 381 -10.76 31.57 4.20
N GLN A 382 -9.79 32.22 4.88
CA GLN A 382 -8.65 32.85 4.22
C GLN A 382 -7.73 31.80 3.57
N ASP A 383 -7.45 30.72 4.28
CA ASP A 383 -6.67 29.60 3.79
C ASP A 383 -7.38 28.91 2.63
N ALA A 384 -8.68 28.68 2.74
CA ALA A 384 -9.48 28.09 1.66
C ALA A 384 -9.36 28.89 0.36
N LYS A 385 -9.49 30.21 0.43
CA LYS A 385 -9.30 31.11 -0.72
C LYS A 385 -7.87 31.05 -1.29
N HIS A 386 -6.87 31.06 -0.40
CA HIS A 386 -5.46 31.02 -0.77
C HIS A 386 -5.11 29.72 -1.51
N TYR A 387 -5.45 28.56 -0.94
CA TYR A 387 -5.08 27.27 -1.52
C TYR A 387 -5.90 26.93 -2.78
N ARG A 388 -7.15 27.39 -2.87
CA ARG A 388 -7.93 27.30 -4.11
C ARG A 388 -7.26 28.08 -5.25
N ALA A 389 -6.85 29.31 -5.01
CA ALA A 389 -6.13 30.11 -5.99
C ALA A 389 -4.77 29.52 -6.36
N LEU A 390 -4.09 28.85 -5.41
CA LEU A 390 -2.83 28.13 -5.70
C LEU A 390 -3.08 26.95 -6.65
N SER A 391 -4.09 26.13 -6.36
CA SER A 391 -4.49 25.01 -7.23
C SER A 391 -4.84 25.47 -8.65
N GLU A 392 -5.66 26.50 -8.78
CA GLU A 392 -6.08 27.08 -10.06
C GLU A 392 -4.88 27.58 -10.89
N LYS A 393 -3.95 28.32 -10.26
CA LYS A 393 -2.72 28.79 -10.91
C LYS A 393 -1.80 27.65 -11.33
N THR A 394 -1.75 26.58 -10.54
CA THR A 394 -0.94 25.40 -10.85
C THR A 394 -1.56 24.63 -12.02
N ALA A 395 -2.87 24.48 -12.06
CA ALA A 395 -3.59 23.89 -13.20
C ALA A 395 -3.41 24.71 -14.49
N ASP A 396 -3.54 26.07 -14.41
CA ASP A 396 -3.29 26.96 -15.54
C ASP A 396 -1.84 26.85 -16.06
N ALA A 397 -0.85 26.78 -15.16
CA ALA A 397 0.55 26.60 -15.55
C ALA A 397 0.77 25.26 -16.26
N TYR A 398 0.21 24.17 -15.72
CA TYR A 398 0.29 22.84 -16.35
C TYR A 398 -0.29 22.88 -17.77
N CYS A 399 -1.53 23.33 -17.90
CA CYS A 399 -2.21 23.37 -19.20
C CYS A 399 -1.51 24.29 -20.21
N SER A 400 -1.05 25.46 -19.77
CA SER A 400 -0.43 26.45 -20.68
C SER A 400 0.98 26.08 -21.11
N LEU A 401 1.74 25.34 -20.30
CA LEU A 401 3.17 25.10 -20.54
C LEU A 401 3.49 23.63 -20.89
N LEU A 402 2.60 22.70 -20.57
CA LEU A 402 2.83 21.26 -20.80
C LEU A 402 1.83 20.64 -21.79
N THR A 403 0.89 21.43 -22.34
CA THR A 403 -0.08 20.97 -23.35
C THR A 403 -0.17 21.97 -24.52
N ASP A 404 -0.77 21.51 -25.61
CA ASP A 404 -1.09 22.36 -26.78
C ASP A 404 -2.32 23.27 -26.57
N GLY A 405 -2.88 23.29 -25.36
CA GLY A 405 -4.11 24.00 -25.03
C GLY A 405 -5.40 23.33 -25.53
N ASN A 406 -5.33 22.23 -26.29
CA ASN A 406 -6.46 21.52 -26.87
C ASN A 406 -6.54 20.04 -26.46
N GLY A 407 -5.86 19.67 -25.34
CA GLY A 407 -5.93 18.35 -24.73
C GLY A 407 -4.82 17.38 -25.16
N LYS A 408 -3.84 17.82 -25.96
CA LYS A 408 -2.66 17.01 -26.27
C LYS A 408 -1.48 17.47 -25.42
N LEU A 409 -0.74 16.52 -24.85
CA LEU A 409 0.46 16.78 -24.05
C LEU A 409 1.66 17.05 -24.97
N MET A 410 2.56 17.95 -24.55
CA MET A 410 3.83 18.21 -25.24
C MET A 410 4.77 17.02 -25.19
N GLU A 411 4.66 16.20 -24.14
CA GLU A 411 5.32 14.91 -23.99
C GLU A 411 4.27 13.85 -23.63
N GLU A 412 4.13 12.82 -24.48
CA GLU A 412 3.05 11.85 -24.40
C GLU A 412 3.49 10.59 -23.65
N PHE A 413 3.08 10.48 -22.39
CA PHE A 413 3.11 9.24 -21.61
C PHE A 413 1.85 9.18 -20.74
N GLN A 414 1.45 7.95 -20.34
CA GLN A 414 0.13 7.76 -19.74
C GLN A 414 -0.08 8.64 -18.50
N THR A 415 0.86 8.68 -17.55
CA THR A 415 0.72 9.47 -16.32
C THR A 415 0.55 10.97 -16.56
N ALA A 416 1.20 11.52 -17.60
CA ALA A 416 1.05 12.93 -17.95
C ALA A 416 -0.37 13.28 -18.38
N TYR A 417 -1.09 12.35 -19.00
CA TYR A 417 -2.51 12.49 -19.32
C TYR A 417 -3.41 12.21 -18.12
N VAL A 418 -3.14 11.13 -17.40
CA VAL A 418 -3.99 10.63 -16.30
C VAL A 418 -4.21 11.68 -15.22
N LEU A 419 -3.12 12.30 -14.75
CA LEU A 419 -3.21 13.20 -13.61
C LEU A 419 -4.05 14.45 -13.90
N PRO A 420 -3.81 15.25 -14.97
CA PRO A 420 -4.62 16.44 -15.23
C PRO A 420 -6.08 16.10 -15.60
N ILE A 421 -6.35 14.93 -16.18
CA ILE A 421 -7.72 14.48 -16.45
C ILE A 421 -8.45 14.20 -15.13
N TYR A 422 -7.89 13.34 -14.30
CA TYR A 422 -8.50 12.93 -13.02
C TYR A 422 -8.65 14.11 -12.05
N LEU A 423 -7.64 14.97 -11.96
CA LEU A 423 -7.62 16.12 -11.05
C LEU A 423 -8.39 17.34 -11.58
N ASN A 424 -9.08 17.24 -12.73
CA ASN A 424 -9.85 18.31 -13.35
C ASN A 424 -9.02 19.58 -13.61
N MET A 425 -7.77 19.43 -14.06
CA MET A 425 -6.89 20.56 -14.31
C MET A 425 -7.16 21.26 -15.64
N PHE A 426 -7.79 20.60 -16.61
CA PHE A 426 -8.15 21.21 -17.89
C PHE A 426 -9.26 22.25 -17.73
N PRO A 427 -9.19 23.38 -18.50
CA PRO A 427 -10.09 24.51 -18.31
C PRO A 427 -11.55 24.21 -18.66
N THR A 428 -11.81 23.25 -19.55
CA THR A 428 -13.16 22.84 -19.96
C THR A 428 -13.32 21.34 -20.01
N GLN A 429 -14.56 20.89 -19.83
CA GLN A 429 -14.92 19.48 -19.97
C GLN A 429 -14.56 18.94 -21.36
N GLN A 430 -14.80 19.73 -22.42
CA GLN A 430 -14.50 19.31 -23.79
C GLN A 430 -12.99 19.04 -24.03
N ILE A 431 -12.11 19.89 -23.48
CA ILE A 431 -10.66 19.68 -23.58
C ILE A 431 -10.24 18.45 -22.79
N ARG A 432 -10.82 18.24 -21.60
CA ARG A 432 -10.58 17.06 -20.77
C ARG A 432 -11.01 15.76 -21.47
N GLU A 433 -12.16 15.75 -22.13
CA GLU A 433 -12.64 14.60 -22.93
C GLU A 433 -11.73 14.31 -24.11
N LYS A 434 -11.21 15.34 -24.79
CA LYS A 434 -10.19 15.18 -25.85
C LYS A 434 -8.90 14.58 -25.29
N ALA A 435 -8.45 15.05 -24.13
CA ALA A 435 -7.28 14.49 -23.46
C ALA A 435 -7.49 13.01 -23.10
N ALA A 436 -8.70 12.65 -22.62
CA ALA A 436 -9.06 11.26 -22.33
C ALA A 436 -9.10 10.39 -23.61
N ALA A 437 -9.56 10.94 -24.74
CA ALA A 437 -9.50 10.24 -26.02
C ALA A 437 -8.03 10.03 -26.49
N ASN A 438 -7.15 11.01 -26.28
CA ASN A 438 -5.71 10.86 -26.55
C ASN A 438 -5.07 9.79 -25.64
N LEU A 439 -5.43 9.77 -24.35
CA LEU A 439 -4.99 8.73 -23.42
C LEU A 439 -5.46 7.33 -23.87
N ALA A 440 -6.72 7.20 -24.28
CA ALA A 440 -7.26 5.93 -24.79
C ALA A 440 -6.52 5.48 -26.07
N ALA A 441 -6.22 6.40 -26.97
CA ALA A 441 -5.45 6.10 -28.18
C ALA A 441 -4.00 5.69 -27.83
N LEU A 442 -3.39 6.32 -26.83
CA LEU A 442 -2.06 5.95 -26.33
C LEU A 442 -2.08 4.55 -25.70
N ALA A 443 -3.06 4.26 -24.84
CA ALA A 443 -3.23 2.94 -24.23
C ALA A 443 -3.46 1.85 -25.30
N LYS A 444 -4.27 2.13 -26.31
CA LYS A 444 -4.49 1.22 -27.44
C LYS A 444 -3.21 0.93 -28.23
N ARG A 445 -2.39 1.95 -28.52
CA ARG A 445 -1.07 1.77 -29.18
C ARG A 445 -0.13 0.89 -28.35
N ASN A 446 -0.31 0.87 -27.03
CA ASN A 446 0.46 0.05 -26.09
C ASN A 446 -0.30 -1.23 -25.70
N ASP A 447 -1.10 -1.80 -26.60
CA ASP A 447 -1.85 -3.04 -26.37
C ASP A 447 -2.70 -3.04 -25.07
N TRP A 448 -3.20 -1.88 -24.66
CA TRP A 448 -3.94 -1.68 -23.40
C TRP A 448 -3.12 -2.00 -22.14
N CYS A 449 -1.80 -2.01 -22.27
CA CYS A 449 -0.90 -2.22 -21.14
C CYS A 449 -0.74 -0.94 -20.31
N ILE A 450 -0.46 -1.12 -19.02
CA ILE A 450 -0.19 -0.04 -18.09
C ILE A 450 1.19 0.56 -18.41
N GLY A 451 1.23 1.89 -18.52
CA GLY A 451 2.46 2.66 -18.69
C GLY A 451 2.60 3.73 -17.60
N THR A 452 1.84 3.60 -16.51
CA THR A 452 1.88 4.54 -15.38
C THR A 452 2.74 3.99 -14.25
N GLY A 453 3.45 4.88 -13.56
CA GLY A 453 4.04 4.59 -12.27
C GLY A 453 3.07 4.81 -11.11
N PHE A 454 3.57 4.80 -9.86
CA PHE A 454 2.76 4.94 -8.64
C PHE A 454 1.79 6.13 -8.66
N PRO A 455 2.18 7.35 -9.12
CA PRO A 455 1.26 8.49 -9.14
C PRO A 455 0.08 8.33 -10.09
N GLY A 456 0.25 7.64 -11.21
CA GLY A 456 -0.77 7.53 -12.26
C GLY A 456 -1.66 6.30 -12.15
N THR A 457 -1.11 5.19 -11.68
CA THR A 457 -1.78 3.88 -11.65
C THR A 457 -3.12 3.87 -10.91
N PRO A 458 -3.30 4.54 -9.76
CA PRO A 458 -4.59 4.57 -9.07
C PRO A 458 -5.71 5.24 -9.87
N TYR A 459 -5.37 6.13 -10.79
CA TYR A 459 -6.31 7.06 -11.40
C TYR A 459 -6.58 6.81 -12.88
N ILE A 460 -5.79 5.95 -13.56
CA ILE A 460 -5.89 5.77 -15.02
C ILE A 460 -7.27 5.28 -15.46
N LEU A 461 -7.85 4.32 -14.75
CA LEU A 461 -9.17 3.79 -15.09
C LEU A 461 -10.27 4.83 -14.86
N PHE A 462 -10.17 5.64 -13.81
CA PHE A 462 -11.09 6.76 -13.57
C PHE A 462 -10.95 7.85 -14.64
N ALA A 463 -9.70 8.21 -15.00
CA ALA A 463 -9.43 9.23 -16.02
C ALA A 463 -10.06 8.85 -17.36
N LEU A 464 -10.04 7.59 -17.73
CA LEU A 464 -10.71 7.06 -18.93
C LEU A 464 -12.22 6.99 -18.74
N CYS A 465 -12.67 6.25 -17.72
CA CYS A 465 -14.07 5.89 -17.52
C CYS A 465 -14.98 7.11 -17.34
N ASP A 466 -14.55 8.07 -16.48
CA ASP A 466 -15.35 9.25 -16.14
C ASP A 466 -15.37 10.32 -17.24
N ASN A 467 -14.60 10.11 -18.31
CA ASN A 467 -14.51 11.04 -19.46
C ASN A 467 -14.87 10.36 -20.79
N GLY A 468 -15.82 9.42 -20.76
CA GLY A 468 -16.43 8.82 -21.94
C GLY A 468 -15.61 7.71 -22.62
N GLN A 469 -14.52 7.23 -22.01
CA GLN A 469 -13.68 6.16 -22.54
C GLN A 469 -13.86 4.85 -21.76
N VAL A 470 -15.11 4.45 -21.52
CA VAL A 470 -15.45 3.29 -20.68
C VAL A 470 -14.82 2.00 -21.23
N ASP A 471 -14.95 1.76 -22.54
CA ASP A 471 -14.39 0.56 -23.17
C ASP A 471 -12.86 0.48 -23.00
N ALA A 472 -12.17 1.62 -23.15
CA ALA A 472 -10.73 1.70 -22.93
C ALA A 472 -10.34 1.34 -21.48
N ALA A 473 -11.09 1.84 -20.49
CA ALA A 473 -10.87 1.51 -19.09
C ALA A 473 -11.04 0.00 -18.83
N TYR A 474 -12.09 -0.61 -19.38
CA TYR A 474 -12.31 -2.06 -19.19
C TYR A 474 -11.34 -2.92 -20.01
N HIS A 475 -10.90 -2.49 -21.20
CA HIS A 475 -9.83 -3.16 -21.92
C HIS A 475 -8.53 -3.20 -21.09
N MET A 476 -8.17 -2.10 -20.42
CA MET A 476 -7.01 -2.07 -19.53
C MET A 476 -7.21 -2.92 -18.28
N LEU A 477 -8.37 -2.81 -17.61
CA LEU A 477 -8.68 -3.57 -16.40
C LEU A 477 -8.63 -5.08 -16.63
N LEU A 478 -9.12 -5.55 -17.78
CA LEU A 478 -9.23 -6.96 -18.13
C LEU A 478 -8.03 -7.48 -18.95
N ASN A 479 -7.02 -6.64 -19.18
CA ASN A 479 -5.83 -7.06 -19.92
C ASN A 479 -5.04 -8.10 -19.12
N THR A 480 -4.60 -9.15 -19.81
CA THR A 480 -3.78 -10.25 -19.26
C THR A 480 -2.36 -10.28 -19.81
N LYS A 481 -1.96 -9.26 -20.59
CA LYS A 481 -0.58 -9.06 -21.05
C LYS A 481 0.20 -8.22 -20.02
N CYS A 482 1.49 -8.47 -19.86
CA CYS A 482 2.38 -7.63 -19.05
C CYS A 482 2.70 -6.31 -19.79
N PRO A 483 2.63 -5.18 -19.11
CA PRO A 483 2.20 -4.88 -17.73
C PRO A 483 0.68 -4.76 -17.55
N SER A 484 0.08 -5.51 -16.64
CA SER A 484 -1.33 -5.37 -16.24
C SER A 484 -1.63 -6.09 -14.94
N TRP A 485 -2.70 -5.72 -14.23
CA TRP A 485 -3.13 -6.38 -12.98
C TRP A 485 -3.47 -7.87 -13.19
N LEU A 486 -4.14 -8.22 -14.30
CA LEU A 486 -4.54 -9.61 -14.53
C LEU A 486 -3.41 -10.48 -15.11
N TYR A 487 -2.32 -9.88 -15.59
CA TYR A 487 -1.10 -10.62 -15.88
C TYR A 487 -0.54 -11.27 -14.60
N GLU A 488 -0.43 -10.51 -13.51
CA GLU A 488 0.02 -11.03 -12.22
C GLU A 488 -0.86 -12.20 -11.75
N VAL A 489 -2.19 -12.03 -11.83
CA VAL A 489 -3.15 -13.09 -11.49
C VAL A 489 -2.94 -14.33 -12.36
N LYS A 490 -2.79 -14.16 -13.68
CA LYS A 490 -2.53 -15.24 -14.64
C LYS A 490 -1.20 -15.95 -14.35
N ALA A 491 -0.18 -15.22 -13.93
CA ALA A 491 1.13 -15.77 -13.53
C ALA A 491 1.10 -16.44 -12.14
N GLY A 492 -0.07 -16.55 -11.49
CA GLY A 492 -0.25 -17.25 -10.22
C GLY A 492 0.04 -16.42 -8.97
N ALA A 493 0.03 -15.08 -9.09
CA ALA A 493 0.16 -14.18 -7.95
C ALA A 493 -0.93 -14.43 -6.91
N THR A 494 -0.52 -14.43 -5.65
CA THR A 494 -1.40 -14.55 -4.49
C THR A 494 -1.42 -13.26 -3.63
N THR A 495 -0.68 -12.28 -4.08
CA THR A 495 -0.48 -10.93 -3.54
C THR A 495 -0.24 -9.98 -4.71
N ILE A 496 -0.29 -8.68 -4.50
CA ILE A 496 0.08 -7.66 -5.48
C ILE A 496 1.61 -7.54 -5.53
N TRP A 497 2.18 -7.39 -6.71
CA TRP A 497 3.60 -7.21 -6.92
C TRP A 497 4.00 -5.73 -6.97
N GLU A 498 5.27 -5.45 -6.68
CA GLU A 498 5.85 -4.10 -6.81
C GLU A 498 6.03 -3.71 -8.28
N ARG A 499 6.45 -4.67 -9.10
CA ARG A 499 6.64 -4.52 -10.54
C ARG A 499 5.79 -5.55 -11.28
N TRP A 500 5.23 -5.13 -12.38
CA TRP A 500 4.35 -5.95 -13.22
C TRP A 500 5.01 -7.19 -13.83
N ASP A 501 6.33 -7.11 -14.09
CA ASP A 501 7.16 -8.14 -14.68
C ASP A 501 7.85 -9.04 -13.64
N GLY A 502 7.28 -9.18 -12.46
CA GLY A 502 7.85 -9.96 -11.35
C GLY A 502 8.17 -11.40 -11.69
N LEU A 503 7.32 -12.07 -12.44
CA LEU A 503 7.60 -13.37 -13.07
C LEU A 503 7.31 -13.28 -14.57
N ASP A 504 8.06 -14.04 -15.36
CA ASP A 504 7.77 -14.22 -16.80
C ASP A 504 6.57 -15.16 -17.03
N GLU A 505 6.22 -15.41 -18.29
CA GLU A 505 5.12 -16.30 -18.68
C GLU A 505 5.31 -17.75 -18.23
N ASN A 506 6.54 -18.15 -17.90
CA ASN A 506 6.91 -19.48 -17.41
C ASN A 506 6.99 -19.53 -15.88
N GLY A 507 6.68 -18.42 -15.18
CA GLY A 507 6.79 -18.31 -13.73
C GLY A 507 8.23 -18.16 -13.23
N VAL A 508 9.16 -17.76 -14.08
CA VAL A 508 10.57 -17.52 -13.74
C VAL A 508 10.78 -16.05 -13.39
N CYS A 509 11.48 -15.80 -12.30
CA CYS A 509 11.87 -14.45 -11.92
C CYS A 509 12.96 -13.92 -12.88
N PRO A 510 12.73 -12.82 -13.59
CA PRO A 510 13.66 -12.26 -14.58
C PRO A 510 14.77 -11.43 -13.90
N ILE A 511 15.53 -12.03 -12.97
CA ILE A 511 16.65 -11.34 -12.33
C ILE A 511 17.84 -11.37 -13.26
N GLY A 512 18.27 -10.20 -13.75
CA GLY A 512 19.47 -10.04 -14.53
C GLY A 512 20.77 -10.15 -13.69
N ASP A 513 21.87 -10.49 -14.35
CA ASP A 513 23.20 -10.60 -13.72
C ASP A 513 23.76 -9.27 -13.21
N ASP A 514 23.23 -8.12 -13.68
CA ASP A 514 23.68 -6.76 -13.34
C ASP A 514 23.15 -6.22 -12.02
N GLY A 515 22.23 -6.96 -11.36
CA GLY A 515 21.68 -6.62 -10.05
C GLY A 515 20.69 -5.45 -10.04
N THR A 516 20.36 -4.85 -11.19
CA THR A 516 19.34 -3.78 -11.29
C THR A 516 17.94 -4.31 -11.01
N ASP A 517 17.71 -5.60 -11.23
CA ASP A 517 16.40 -6.26 -11.08
C ASP A 517 16.10 -6.77 -9.66
N LYS A 518 16.99 -6.49 -8.70
CA LYS A 518 16.79 -6.89 -7.29
C LYS A 518 15.74 -6.04 -6.55
N MET A 519 15.20 -5.02 -7.19
CA MET A 519 14.11 -4.20 -6.64
C MET A 519 12.77 -4.83 -7.03
N ILE A 520 12.47 -5.97 -6.44
CA ILE A 520 11.18 -6.66 -6.58
C ILE A 520 10.71 -7.16 -5.21
N SER A 521 9.45 -6.87 -4.89
CA SER A 521 8.67 -7.55 -3.87
C SER A 521 7.44 -8.18 -4.53
N TYR A 522 7.17 -9.43 -4.20
CA TYR A 522 5.94 -10.10 -4.64
C TYR A 522 4.78 -9.88 -3.67
N ASN A 523 4.96 -8.98 -2.70
CA ASN A 523 3.93 -8.62 -1.73
C ASN A 523 4.03 -7.13 -1.38
N HIS A 524 3.50 -6.28 -2.30
CA HIS A 524 3.63 -4.83 -2.27
C HIS A 524 2.31 -4.19 -2.69
N TYR A 525 1.59 -3.57 -1.78
CA TYR A 525 0.17 -3.23 -1.97
C TYR A 525 -0.10 -2.01 -2.87
N ALA A 526 0.88 -1.16 -3.22
CA ALA A 526 0.65 0.14 -3.87
C ALA A 526 -0.18 0.04 -5.16
N SER A 527 0.18 -0.88 -6.09
CA SER A 527 -0.56 -1.10 -7.34
C SER A 527 -1.96 -1.70 -7.13
N GLY A 528 -2.23 -2.23 -5.93
CA GLY A 528 -3.57 -2.65 -5.48
C GLY A 528 -4.55 -1.49 -5.25
N ALA A 529 -4.10 -0.24 -5.41
CA ALA A 529 -4.97 0.95 -5.41
C ALA A 529 -6.12 0.88 -6.43
N VAL A 530 -6.03 0.02 -7.44
CA VAL A 530 -7.13 -0.30 -8.37
C VAL A 530 -8.41 -0.79 -7.66
N GLY A 531 -8.29 -1.29 -6.43
CA GLY A 531 -9.45 -1.65 -5.60
C GLY A 531 -10.46 -0.51 -5.45
N ASP A 532 -10.02 0.74 -5.35
CA ASP A 532 -10.89 1.92 -5.34
C ASP A 532 -11.82 1.95 -6.58
N PHE A 533 -11.29 1.65 -7.77
CA PHE A 533 -12.09 1.57 -8.99
C PHE A 533 -13.10 0.41 -8.98
N LEU A 534 -12.72 -0.74 -8.42
CA LEU A 534 -13.62 -1.89 -8.32
C LEU A 534 -14.88 -1.54 -7.48
N TYR A 535 -14.70 -0.88 -6.36
CA TYR A 535 -15.82 -0.42 -5.53
C TYR A 535 -16.61 0.70 -6.20
N ARG A 536 -15.94 1.76 -6.66
CA ARG A 536 -16.60 3.00 -7.08
C ARG A 536 -17.16 2.99 -8.49
N ARG A 537 -16.64 2.14 -9.39
CA ARG A 537 -17.11 2.09 -10.79
C ARG A 537 -17.68 0.75 -11.17
N VAL A 538 -16.99 -0.37 -10.84
CA VAL A 538 -17.52 -1.69 -11.19
C VAL A 538 -18.75 -2.01 -10.35
N ALA A 539 -18.68 -1.97 -9.04
CA ALA A 539 -19.85 -2.12 -8.17
C ALA A 539 -20.71 -0.84 -8.11
N GLY A 540 -20.07 0.34 -8.18
CA GLY A 540 -20.71 1.63 -8.31
C GLY A 540 -20.97 2.34 -6.99
N ILE A 541 -20.42 1.91 -5.84
CA ILE A 541 -20.67 2.52 -4.52
C ILE A 541 -19.56 3.49 -4.12
N GLU A 542 -19.90 4.75 -3.85
CA GLU A 542 -18.94 5.75 -3.37
C GLU A 542 -19.59 6.80 -2.45
N PRO A 543 -18.88 7.33 -1.41
CA PRO A 543 -19.39 8.42 -0.60
C PRO A 543 -19.40 9.73 -1.40
N THR A 544 -20.51 10.47 -1.35
CA THR A 544 -20.61 11.84 -1.87
C THR A 544 -20.49 12.86 -0.75
N GLU A 545 -20.87 12.48 0.48
CA GLU A 545 -20.56 13.19 1.72
C GLU A 545 -19.74 12.31 2.66
N ALA A 546 -18.89 12.94 3.46
CA ALA A 546 -18.05 12.24 4.41
C ALA A 546 -18.85 11.36 5.37
N GLY A 547 -18.30 10.18 5.71
CA GLY A 547 -18.96 9.19 6.57
C GLY A 547 -20.15 8.50 5.91
N TYR A 548 -20.32 8.58 4.60
CA TYR A 548 -21.49 8.03 3.88
C TYR A 548 -22.82 8.60 4.35
N LYS A 549 -22.84 9.84 4.86
CA LYS A 549 -24.09 10.52 5.18
C LYS A 549 -25.00 10.60 3.95
N THR A 550 -24.40 10.93 2.82
CA THR A 550 -24.93 10.71 1.48
C THR A 550 -23.90 9.90 0.67
N PHE A 551 -24.35 8.89 -0.04
CA PHE A 551 -23.52 8.11 -0.93
C PHE A 551 -24.23 7.87 -2.27
N ARG A 552 -23.46 7.61 -3.29
CA ARG A 552 -23.96 7.32 -4.62
C ARG A 552 -23.79 5.85 -4.96
N VAL A 553 -24.80 5.29 -5.64
CA VAL A 553 -24.72 4.01 -6.33
C VAL A 553 -24.94 4.26 -7.82
N LYS A 554 -23.87 4.08 -8.60
CA LYS A 554 -23.85 4.27 -10.06
C LYS A 554 -22.88 3.28 -10.69
N PRO A 555 -23.29 2.01 -10.91
CA PRO A 555 -22.48 1.04 -11.63
C PRO A 555 -22.21 1.50 -13.07
N ILE A 556 -20.99 1.32 -13.54
CA ILE A 556 -20.62 1.58 -14.94
C ILE A 556 -20.38 0.23 -15.60
N LEU A 557 -21.30 -0.18 -16.45
CA LEU A 557 -21.24 -1.47 -17.14
C LEU A 557 -20.16 -1.46 -18.21
N GLY A 558 -19.41 -2.56 -18.32
CA GLY A 558 -18.37 -2.72 -19.33
C GLY A 558 -17.66 -4.06 -19.22
N GLY A 559 -16.78 -4.36 -20.17
CA GLY A 559 -15.93 -5.55 -20.17
C GLY A 559 -16.66 -6.89 -20.15
N GLY A 560 -17.96 -6.93 -20.50
CA GLY A 560 -18.77 -8.15 -20.45
C GLY A 560 -19.11 -8.64 -19.04
N LEU A 561 -18.93 -7.81 -17.99
CA LEU A 561 -19.35 -8.17 -16.65
C LEU A 561 -20.88 -8.25 -16.57
N THR A 562 -21.40 -9.33 -15.98
CA THR A 562 -22.82 -9.57 -15.83
C THR A 562 -23.34 -9.36 -14.42
N SER A 563 -22.47 -9.24 -13.43
CA SER A 563 -22.84 -8.92 -12.05
C SER A 563 -21.67 -8.33 -11.27
N ALA A 564 -21.99 -7.53 -10.24
CA ALA A 564 -21.06 -7.19 -9.18
C ALA A 564 -21.79 -6.97 -7.85
N PHE A 565 -21.06 -7.18 -6.78
CA PHE A 565 -21.46 -6.93 -5.40
C PHE A 565 -20.35 -6.17 -4.69
N ALA A 566 -20.72 -5.15 -3.91
CA ALA A 566 -19.84 -4.54 -2.93
C ALA A 566 -20.58 -4.24 -1.63
N LYS A 567 -19.85 -4.39 -0.52
CA LYS A 567 -20.30 -4.00 0.81
C LYS A 567 -19.20 -3.17 1.48
N VAL A 568 -19.60 -2.10 2.15
CA VAL A 568 -18.72 -1.23 2.93
C VAL A 568 -19.33 -0.98 4.30
N ARG A 569 -18.50 -0.94 5.35
CA ARG A 569 -18.93 -0.53 6.68
C ARG A 569 -18.86 1.00 6.77
N THR A 570 -19.97 1.60 7.16
CA THR A 570 -20.08 3.04 7.41
C THR A 570 -20.31 3.29 8.89
N PRO A 571 -20.19 4.54 9.39
CA PRO A 571 -20.56 4.88 10.76
C PRO A 571 -22.03 4.59 11.10
N TYR A 572 -22.89 4.45 10.09
CA TYR A 572 -24.32 4.19 10.22
C TYR A 572 -24.69 2.70 10.06
N GLY A 573 -23.76 1.85 9.77
CA GLY A 573 -23.95 0.42 9.49
C GLY A 573 -23.43 0.03 8.11
N ASP A 574 -23.78 -1.17 7.65
CA ASP A 574 -23.31 -1.69 6.36
C ASP A 574 -24.12 -1.10 5.20
N ALA A 575 -23.45 -0.44 4.26
CA ALA A 575 -24.01 -0.09 2.96
C ALA A 575 -23.58 -1.11 1.92
N SER A 576 -24.46 -1.52 1.02
CA SER A 576 -24.10 -2.48 -0.04
C SER A 576 -24.87 -2.25 -1.33
N VAL A 577 -24.27 -2.72 -2.41
CA VAL A 577 -24.89 -2.78 -3.73
C VAL A 577 -24.65 -4.16 -4.34
N GLN A 578 -25.67 -4.71 -4.96
CA GLN A 578 -25.58 -5.87 -5.85
C GLN A 578 -26.33 -5.55 -7.13
N TRP A 579 -25.70 -5.77 -8.27
CA TRP A 579 -26.38 -5.65 -9.55
C TRP A 579 -26.11 -6.86 -10.42
N GLU A 580 -27.07 -7.17 -11.30
CA GLU A 580 -27.02 -8.27 -12.27
C GLU A 580 -27.64 -7.84 -13.58
N THR A 581 -27.09 -8.33 -14.69
CA THR A 581 -27.66 -8.18 -16.04
C THR A 581 -28.02 -9.55 -16.59
N ALA A 582 -29.25 -9.72 -17.03
CA ALA A 582 -29.73 -10.94 -17.68
C ALA A 582 -30.56 -10.56 -18.89
N ALA A 583 -30.12 -10.95 -20.09
CA ALA A 583 -30.70 -10.51 -21.37
C ALA A 583 -30.81 -8.96 -21.38
N ASP A 584 -32.04 -8.43 -21.48
CA ASP A 584 -32.30 -6.99 -21.54
C ASP A 584 -32.67 -6.37 -20.18
N THR A 585 -32.49 -7.13 -19.08
CA THR A 585 -32.89 -6.69 -17.75
C THR A 585 -31.67 -6.36 -16.90
N PHE A 586 -31.66 -5.17 -16.29
CA PHE A 586 -30.73 -4.78 -15.24
C PHE A 586 -31.46 -4.74 -13.91
N THR A 587 -30.98 -5.54 -12.95
CA THR A 587 -31.51 -5.58 -11.59
C THR A 587 -30.47 -5.04 -10.62
N VAL A 588 -30.88 -4.18 -9.69
CA VAL A 588 -30.00 -3.65 -8.64
C VAL A 588 -30.68 -3.70 -7.28
N THR A 589 -29.97 -4.21 -6.29
CA THR A 589 -30.37 -4.19 -4.88
C THR A 589 -29.40 -3.32 -4.10
N VAL A 590 -29.91 -2.37 -3.32
CA VAL A 590 -29.11 -1.46 -2.50
C VAL A 590 -29.53 -1.57 -1.05
N CYS A 591 -28.56 -1.77 -0.13
CA CYS A 591 -28.80 -1.63 1.30
C CYS A 591 -28.37 -0.21 1.73
N VAL A 592 -29.33 0.56 2.25
CA VAL A 592 -29.11 1.94 2.70
C VAL A 592 -29.21 1.96 4.23
N PRO A 593 -28.12 2.27 4.96
CA PRO A 593 -28.17 2.35 6.43
C PRO A 593 -29.13 3.42 6.92
N VAL A 594 -29.79 3.15 8.04
CA VAL A 594 -30.73 4.10 8.65
C VAL A 594 -30.04 5.44 8.95
N GLY A 595 -30.67 6.54 8.52
CA GLY A 595 -30.13 7.88 8.72
C GLY A 595 -29.15 8.34 7.65
N THR A 596 -28.96 7.56 6.58
CA THR A 596 -28.18 7.93 5.38
C THR A 596 -29.08 8.10 4.17
N ARG A 597 -28.54 8.63 3.09
CA ARG A 597 -29.23 8.85 1.81
C ARG A 597 -28.42 8.26 0.67
N CYS A 598 -29.07 7.50 -0.22
CA CYS A 598 -28.43 6.97 -1.41
C CYS A 598 -28.95 7.63 -2.69
N GLU A 599 -28.05 8.13 -3.53
CA GLU A 599 -28.31 8.62 -4.87
C GLU A 599 -28.07 7.47 -5.86
N LEU A 600 -29.14 6.74 -6.21
CA LEU A 600 -29.07 5.64 -7.19
C LEU A 600 -29.21 6.17 -8.61
N THR A 601 -28.27 5.86 -9.50
CA THR A 601 -28.34 6.13 -10.94
C THR A 601 -28.19 4.82 -11.70
N LEU A 602 -29.22 4.47 -12.46
CA LEU A 602 -29.22 3.27 -13.31
C LEU A 602 -28.42 3.49 -14.61
N PRO A 603 -27.99 2.41 -15.31
CA PRO A 603 -27.23 2.52 -16.57
C PRO A 603 -27.98 3.28 -17.68
N ASN A 604 -29.31 3.27 -17.67
CA ASN A 604 -30.14 4.02 -18.62
C ASN A 604 -30.27 5.53 -18.28
N GLY A 605 -29.58 6.01 -17.23
CA GLY A 605 -29.59 7.40 -16.79
C GLY A 605 -30.72 7.75 -15.81
N THR A 606 -31.65 6.84 -15.52
CA THR A 606 -32.70 7.07 -14.51
C THR A 606 -32.08 7.20 -13.13
N SER A 607 -32.46 8.24 -12.39
CA SER A 607 -31.95 8.51 -11.04
C SER A 607 -33.08 8.57 -10.03
N GLN A 608 -32.81 8.08 -8.81
CA GLN A 608 -33.74 8.14 -7.69
C GLN A 608 -32.98 8.29 -6.36
N ILE A 609 -33.66 8.78 -5.33
CA ILE A 609 -33.14 8.89 -3.99
C ILE A 609 -33.77 7.78 -3.15
N LEU A 610 -32.92 7.05 -2.42
CA LEU A 610 -33.29 6.00 -1.48
C LEU A 610 -33.01 6.44 -0.05
#